data_62c93009c6b43208ed52103a9170c54a
#
_entry.id   62c93009c6b43208ed52103a9170c54a
#
_cell.length_a   1.000
_cell.length_b   1.000
_cell.length_c   1.000
_cell.angle_alpha   90.00
_cell.angle_beta   90.00
_cell.angle_gamma   90.00
#
_symmetry.space_group_name_H-M   'P 1'
#
loop_
_entity.id
_entity.type
_entity.pdbx_description
1 polymer ?
#
loop_
_entity_poly.entity_id
_entity_poly.type
_entity_poly.pdbx_seq_one_letter_code
_entity_poly.pdbx_strand_id
1 'polypeptide(L)'
;MEEMNKAYATFEERDRIASLGGGVDKIEKQHESGKMTARERIDMLLDKGTFVELDKLMVHRCTNYGMDKNKIPGDGIVSGYGKVDGRQVFVYAYDFTVYGGSLSASNAKKIVKVQQLALKNGAPIIALNDSGGARIQEGIESLSGYADIFYQNTMASGVIPQISAILGPCAGGACYSPALTDFIFMVKEKSHMFVTGPDVVKTVIHEEVSKEELGGAMTHSSKSGVTHFMCNSEEELLMSIRELLSFLPQNNMDEARKQPCADETNREDASLDTIVPADPNVPYDMKDIIERVVDNSYFFEVMPNFAKNIIIGFARMAGRSVGIVANQPAYLAGVLDIDASDKASRFIRFCDCFNI
;
A
#
# COMPACT_ATOMS: atom_id res chain seq x y z
N MET A 1 21.60 -16.41 39.22
CA MET A 1 20.24 -16.86 38.83
C MET A 1 19.17 -15.79 39.15
N GLU A 2 19.14 -15.21 40.36
CA GLU A 2 18.13 -14.21 40.75
C GLU A 2 18.20 -12.90 39.92
N GLU A 3 19.40 -12.35 39.67
CA GLU A 3 19.59 -11.18 38.82
C GLU A 3 19.20 -11.45 37.32
N MET A 4 19.50 -12.66 36.85
CA MET A 4 19.13 -13.08 35.49
C MET A 4 17.61 -13.21 35.34
N ASN A 5 16.93 -13.79 36.33
CA ASN A 5 15.46 -13.87 36.36
C ASN A 5 14.82 -12.48 36.43
N LYS A 6 15.42 -11.53 37.15
CA LYS A 6 14.96 -10.13 37.18
C LYS A 6 15.14 -9.43 35.83
N ALA A 7 16.22 -9.70 35.10
CA ALA A 7 16.46 -9.16 33.78
C ALA A 7 15.44 -9.70 32.74
N TYR A 8 15.16 -11.01 32.81
CA TYR A 8 14.11 -11.60 31.92
C TYR A 8 12.72 -11.04 32.25
N ALA A 9 12.33 -10.95 33.48
CA ALA A 9 11.05 -10.37 33.89
C ALA A 9 10.91 -8.88 33.40
N THR A 10 12.00 -8.13 33.48
CA THR A 10 12.04 -6.74 33.00
C THR A 10 11.89 -6.70 31.47
N PHE A 11 12.52 -7.62 30.75
CA PHE A 11 12.38 -7.72 29.29
C PHE A 11 10.95 -8.10 28.89
N GLU A 12 10.37 -9.12 29.50
CA GLU A 12 9.00 -9.58 29.24
C GLU A 12 7.98 -8.46 29.46
N GLU A 13 8.12 -7.71 30.55
CA GLU A 13 7.22 -6.57 30.82
C GLU A 13 7.39 -5.45 29.78
N ARG A 14 8.61 -5.10 29.37
CA ARG A 14 8.85 -4.12 28.31
C ARG A 14 8.31 -4.60 26.97
N ASP A 15 8.46 -5.87 26.66
CA ASP A 15 7.94 -6.49 25.45
C ASP A 15 6.41 -6.45 25.42
N ARG A 16 5.78 -6.76 26.55
CA ARG A 16 4.32 -6.66 26.73
C ARG A 16 3.82 -5.23 26.54
N ILE A 17 4.48 -4.24 27.17
CA ILE A 17 4.13 -2.83 27.03
C ILE A 17 4.27 -2.39 25.54
N ALA A 18 5.36 -2.76 24.88
CA ALA A 18 5.59 -2.46 23.46
C ALA A 18 4.50 -3.05 22.55
N SER A 19 3.93 -4.19 22.93
CA SER A 19 2.84 -4.82 22.17
C SER A 19 1.52 -4.06 22.29
N LEU A 20 1.32 -3.27 23.35
CA LEU A 20 0.10 -2.50 23.59
C LEU A 20 0.10 -1.11 22.89
N GLY A 21 1.21 -0.70 22.28
CA GLY A 21 1.29 0.61 21.61
C GLY A 21 0.87 1.75 22.52
N GLY A 22 -0.20 2.48 22.15
CA GLY A 22 -0.74 3.59 22.93
C GLY A 22 -1.54 3.20 24.18
N GLY A 23 -1.72 1.89 24.44
CA GLY A 23 -2.47 1.33 25.55
C GLY A 23 -3.89 0.90 25.19
N VAL A 24 -4.50 0.10 26.09
CA VAL A 24 -5.80 -0.57 25.85
C VAL A 24 -6.89 0.41 25.46
N ASP A 25 -7.05 1.52 26.17
CA ASP A 25 -8.11 2.51 25.91
C ASP A 25 -8.02 3.08 24.50
N LYS A 26 -6.80 3.25 23.94
CA LYS A 26 -6.61 3.76 22.58
C LYS A 26 -6.82 2.68 21.53
N ILE A 27 -6.51 1.43 21.86
CA ILE A 27 -6.82 0.28 21.01
C ILE A 27 -8.35 0.14 20.89
N GLU A 28 -9.09 0.21 22.01
CA GLU A 28 -10.55 0.16 21.99
C GLU A 28 -11.15 1.26 21.12
N LYS A 29 -10.68 2.51 21.24
CA LYS A 29 -11.10 3.62 20.37
C LYS A 29 -10.79 3.39 18.89
N GLN A 30 -9.65 2.74 18.57
CA GLN A 30 -9.31 2.35 17.21
C GLN A 30 -10.35 1.36 16.66
N HIS A 31 -10.70 0.34 17.45
CA HIS A 31 -11.72 -0.64 17.09
C HIS A 31 -13.13 -0.03 16.98
N GLU A 32 -13.52 0.85 17.90
CA GLU A 32 -14.79 1.60 17.84
C GLU A 32 -14.92 2.42 16.56
N SER A 33 -13.79 2.92 16.02
CA SER A 33 -13.75 3.61 14.71
C SER A 33 -13.82 2.64 13.51
N GLY A 34 -13.95 1.33 13.76
CA GLY A 34 -14.00 0.27 12.75
C GLY A 34 -12.65 0.05 12.06
N LYS A 35 -11.52 0.32 12.73
CA LYS A 35 -10.16 0.11 12.22
C LYS A 35 -9.41 -0.94 13.02
N MET A 36 -8.58 -1.70 12.34
CA MET A 36 -7.60 -2.59 12.98
C MET A 36 -6.41 -1.82 13.55
N THR A 37 -5.74 -2.39 14.55
CA THR A 37 -4.42 -1.92 15.00
C THR A 37 -3.33 -2.25 13.99
N ALA A 38 -2.16 -1.61 14.11
CA ALA A 38 -1.01 -1.89 13.26
C ALA A 38 -0.58 -3.37 13.31
N ARG A 39 -0.67 -4.00 14.48
CA ARG A 39 -0.30 -5.41 14.67
C ARG A 39 -1.31 -6.36 14.02
N GLU A 40 -2.59 -6.12 14.21
CA GLU A 40 -3.66 -6.91 13.58
C GLU A 40 -3.58 -6.86 12.05
N ARG A 41 -3.26 -5.68 11.49
CA ARG A 41 -3.02 -5.51 10.05
C ARG A 41 -1.85 -6.35 9.55
N ILE A 42 -0.73 -6.36 10.29
CA ILE A 42 0.45 -7.18 9.96
C ILE A 42 0.12 -8.66 10.09
N ASP A 43 -0.56 -9.07 11.16
CA ASP A 43 -0.93 -10.47 11.39
C ASP A 43 -1.89 -11.01 10.32
N MET A 44 -2.77 -10.16 9.79
CA MET A 44 -3.66 -10.53 8.68
C MET A 44 -2.94 -10.57 7.33
N LEU A 45 -2.00 -9.66 7.11
CA LEU A 45 -1.25 -9.57 5.85
C LEU A 45 -0.28 -10.74 5.68
N LEU A 46 0.43 -11.12 6.75
CA LEU A 46 1.52 -12.09 6.68
C LEU A 46 1.03 -13.53 6.98
N ASP A 47 1.79 -14.49 6.54
CA ASP A 47 1.59 -15.89 6.89
C ASP A 47 1.77 -16.06 8.40
N LYS A 48 0.85 -16.80 9.03
CA LYS A 48 0.79 -16.96 10.48
C LYS A 48 2.13 -17.41 11.08
N GLY A 49 2.61 -16.67 12.07
CA GLY A 49 3.83 -16.98 12.83
C GLY A 49 5.13 -16.71 12.09
N THR A 50 5.10 -16.00 10.94
CA THR A 50 6.31 -15.67 10.18
C THR A 50 6.86 -14.29 10.47
N PHE A 51 6.11 -13.44 11.17
CA PHE A 51 6.54 -12.07 11.45
C PHE A 51 7.71 -12.01 12.42
N VAL A 52 8.77 -11.33 12.03
CA VAL A 52 9.92 -11.01 12.88
C VAL A 52 9.99 -9.49 13.02
N GLU A 53 9.64 -8.99 14.19
CA GLU A 53 9.64 -7.56 14.49
C GLU A 53 11.06 -7.04 14.75
N LEU A 54 11.37 -5.88 14.19
CA LEU A 54 12.63 -5.17 14.38
C LEU A 54 12.43 -3.90 15.20
N ASP A 55 13.40 -3.60 16.08
CA ASP A 55 13.44 -2.38 16.89
C ASP A 55 12.18 -2.13 17.75
N LYS A 56 11.54 -3.20 18.24
CA LYS A 56 10.30 -3.17 19.02
C LYS A 56 10.38 -2.26 20.25
N LEU A 57 11.54 -2.20 20.91
CA LEU A 57 11.76 -1.44 22.15
C LEU A 57 12.31 -0.03 21.93
N MET A 58 12.48 0.40 20.67
CA MET A 58 12.97 1.73 20.35
C MET A 58 11.98 2.81 20.80
N VAL A 59 12.49 3.90 21.35
CA VAL A 59 11.68 5.07 21.78
C VAL A 59 12.20 6.35 21.16
N HIS A 60 11.37 7.40 21.10
CA HIS A 60 11.82 8.72 20.63
C HIS A 60 12.85 9.34 21.60
N ARG A 61 13.62 10.31 21.08
CA ARG A 61 14.63 11.05 21.82
C ARG A 61 14.25 12.50 22.14
N CYS A 62 13.04 12.91 21.75
CA CYS A 62 12.55 14.25 21.96
C CYS A 62 12.45 14.55 23.46
N THR A 63 12.95 15.72 23.86
CA THR A 63 12.86 16.27 25.22
C THR A 63 11.98 17.52 25.29
N ASN A 64 11.61 18.09 24.14
CA ASN A 64 10.79 19.30 24.04
C ASN A 64 9.34 19.01 24.47
N TYR A 65 8.65 20.01 24.96
CA TYR A 65 7.23 19.96 25.31
C TYR A 65 6.85 18.82 26.27
N GLY A 66 7.79 18.40 27.14
CA GLY A 66 7.56 17.31 28.12
C GLY A 66 7.50 15.90 27.53
N MET A 67 7.94 15.72 26.30
CA MET A 67 7.98 14.42 25.62
C MET A 67 8.88 13.42 26.32
N ASP A 68 9.93 13.86 27.02
CA ASP A 68 10.84 13.03 27.80
C ASP A 68 10.13 12.21 28.90
N LYS A 69 8.95 12.66 29.36
CA LYS A 69 8.15 12.00 30.40
C LYS A 69 7.25 10.89 29.87
N ASN A 70 7.05 10.81 28.56
CA ASN A 70 6.14 9.85 27.96
C ASN A 70 6.80 9.16 26.75
N LYS A 71 7.55 8.10 27.01
CA LYS A 71 8.28 7.32 26.00
C LYS A 71 7.60 5.97 25.80
N ILE A 72 6.88 5.84 24.69
CA ILE A 72 6.18 4.62 24.31
C ILE A 72 7.12 3.75 23.47
N PRO A 73 7.38 2.48 23.85
CA PRO A 73 8.19 1.56 23.07
C PRO A 73 7.59 1.33 21.68
N GLY A 74 8.44 1.19 20.67
CA GLY A 74 8.04 1.09 19.26
C GLY A 74 7.84 2.43 18.59
N ASP A 75 7.59 3.50 19.37
CA ASP A 75 7.44 4.89 18.94
C ASP A 75 6.43 5.10 17.78
N GLY A 76 5.37 4.28 17.76
CA GLY A 76 4.30 4.39 16.75
C GLY A 76 4.60 3.73 15.40
N ILE A 77 5.66 2.92 15.31
CA ILE A 77 5.92 2.09 14.13
C ILE A 77 6.16 0.64 14.54
N VAL A 78 5.39 -0.27 13.96
CA VAL A 78 5.66 -1.71 13.97
C VAL A 78 6.33 -2.06 12.65
N SER A 79 7.54 -2.59 12.68
CA SER A 79 8.34 -2.82 11.47
C SER A 79 9.12 -4.13 11.54
N GLY A 80 9.28 -4.79 10.41
CA GLY A 80 9.99 -6.05 10.34
C GLY A 80 9.86 -6.75 8.99
N TYR A 81 9.91 -8.06 9.01
CA TYR A 81 9.73 -8.89 7.83
C TYR A 81 8.95 -10.16 8.17
N GLY A 82 8.38 -10.78 7.15
CA GLY A 82 7.67 -12.04 7.26
C GLY A 82 7.47 -12.67 5.90
N LYS A 83 6.45 -13.49 5.76
CA LYS A 83 6.14 -14.15 4.48
C LYS A 83 4.71 -13.86 4.06
N VAL A 84 4.50 -13.80 2.76
CA VAL A 84 3.20 -13.85 2.08
C VAL A 84 3.25 -14.99 1.09
N ASP A 85 2.40 -16.01 1.28
CA ASP A 85 2.38 -17.24 0.48
C ASP A 85 3.78 -17.89 0.32
N GLY A 86 4.51 -17.94 1.46
CA GLY A 86 5.85 -18.49 1.55
C GLY A 86 6.96 -17.56 1.03
N ARG A 87 6.66 -16.40 0.46
CA ARG A 87 7.63 -15.42 -0.08
C ARG A 87 7.98 -14.39 0.96
N GLN A 88 9.25 -14.06 1.10
CA GLN A 88 9.71 -13.02 2.02
C GLN A 88 9.23 -11.65 1.56
N VAL A 89 8.68 -10.87 2.50
CA VAL A 89 8.33 -9.46 2.33
C VAL A 89 8.79 -8.68 3.55
N PHE A 90 9.06 -7.40 3.34
CA PHE A 90 9.31 -6.45 4.41
C PHE A 90 8.06 -5.57 4.61
N VAL A 91 7.80 -5.20 5.86
CA VAL A 91 6.59 -4.44 6.22
C VAL A 91 6.89 -3.44 7.31
N TYR A 92 6.24 -2.29 7.21
CA TYR A 92 6.10 -1.36 8.33
C TYR A 92 4.67 -0.85 8.40
N ALA A 93 4.18 -0.65 9.62
CA ALA A 93 2.84 -0.17 9.90
C ALA A 93 2.87 0.98 10.90
N TYR A 94 2.18 2.05 10.57
CA TYR A 94 1.95 3.16 11.49
C TYR A 94 0.90 2.76 12.53
N ASP A 95 1.25 2.90 13.81
CA ASP A 95 0.35 2.69 14.92
C ASP A 95 -0.29 4.03 15.34
N PHE A 96 -1.51 4.25 14.88
CA PHE A 96 -2.25 5.49 15.16
C PHE A 96 -2.55 5.68 16.65
N THR A 97 -2.52 4.61 17.45
CA THR A 97 -2.69 4.70 18.92
C THR A 97 -1.54 5.44 19.61
N VAL A 98 -0.37 5.53 18.95
CA VAL A 98 0.83 6.21 19.45
C VAL A 98 1.00 7.55 18.75
N TYR A 99 0.70 8.64 19.43
CA TYR A 99 0.84 10.00 18.92
C TYR A 99 0.15 10.24 17.56
N GLY A 100 -0.99 9.55 17.30
CA GLY A 100 -1.70 9.66 16.02
C GLY A 100 -0.88 9.18 14.83
N GLY A 101 0.00 8.20 15.01
CA GLY A 101 0.88 7.69 13.96
C GLY A 101 1.88 8.71 13.43
N SER A 102 2.16 9.79 14.18
CA SER A 102 3.05 10.86 13.69
C SER A 102 4.51 10.39 13.57
N LEU A 103 5.17 10.85 12.50
CA LEU A 103 6.58 10.52 12.24
C LEU A 103 7.49 11.30 13.19
N SER A 104 8.38 10.59 13.87
CA SER A 104 9.51 11.10 14.65
C SER A 104 10.83 10.82 13.97
N ALA A 105 11.90 11.45 14.41
CA ALA A 105 13.26 11.11 13.96
C ALA A 105 13.63 9.66 14.30
N SER A 106 13.11 9.12 15.39
CA SER A 106 13.41 7.74 15.82
C SER A 106 12.64 6.71 14.99
N ASN A 107 11.33 6.89 14.84
CA ASN A 107 10.54 5.91 14.08
C ASN A 107 10.83 5.98 12.57
N ALA A 108 11.23 7.15 12.04
CA ALA A 108 11.75 7.27 10.68
C ALA A 108 12.94 6.33 10.43
N LYS A 109 13.87 6.25 11.39
CA LYS A 109 15.04 5.33 11.30
C LYS A 109 14.63 3.86 11.25
N LYS A 110 13.53 3.47 11.91
CA LYS A 110 12.98 2.11 11.80
C LYS A 110 12.48 1.84 10.38
N ILE A 111 11.74 2.79 9.79
CA ILE A 111 11.23 2.68 8.42
C ILE A 111 12.39 2.58 7.43
N VAL A 112 13.35 3.51 7.49
CA VAL A 112 14.53 3.53 6.62
C VAL A 112 15.32 2.22 6.73
N LYS A 113 15.53 1.70 7.94
CA LYS A 113 16.20 0.41 8.15
C LYS A 113 15.49 -0.73 7.44
N VAL A 114 14.17 -0.81 7.54
CA VAL A 114 13.38 -1.86 6.89
C VAL A 114 13.39 -1.71 5.37
N GLN A 115 13.31 -0.47 4.84
CA GLN A 115 13.46 -0.19 3.41
C GLN A 115 14.83 -0.63 2.88
N GLN A 116 15.90 -0.31 3.59
CA GLN A 116 17.26 -0.72 3.23
C GLN A 116 17.44 -2.25 3.28
N LEU A 117 16.84 -2.91 4.27
CA LEU A 117 16.87 -4.36 4.35
C LEU A 117 16.07 -5.01 3.21
N ALA A 118 14.91 -4.46 2.86
CA ALA A 118 14.11 -4.92 1.72
C ALA A 118 14.93 -4.82 0.42
N LEU A 119 15.52 -3.66 0.15
CA LEU A 119 16.36 -3.43 -1.02
C LEU A 119 17.58 -4.37 -1.05
N LYS A 120 18.28 -4.52 0.07
CA LYS A 120 19.44 -5.41 0.17
C LYS A 120 19.11 -6.88 -0.05
N ASN A 121 17.92 -7.32 0.35
CA ASN A 121 17.46 -8.69 0.20
C ASN A 121 16.72 -8.92 -1.14
N GLY A 122 16.49 -7.87 -1.93
CA GLY A 122 15.73 -7.96 -3.16
C GLY A 122 14.30 -8.49 -2.93
N ALA A 123 13.60 -7.95 -1.93
CA ALA A 123 12.27 -8.40 -1.54
C ALA A 123 11.27 -7.25 -1.49
N PRO A 124 9.97 -7.49 -1.82
CA PRO A 124 8.94 -6.46 -1.76
C PRO A 124 8.83 -5.78 -0.40
N ILE A 125 8.49 -4.48 -0.42
CA ILE A 125 8.19 -3.72 0.79
C ILE A 125 6.75 -3.23 0.78
N ILE A 126 6.08 -3.38 1.94
CA ILE A 126 4.68 -3.01 2.12
C ILE A 126 4.59 -1.99 3.25
N ALA A 127 3.99 -0.84 2.96
CA ALA A 127 3.74 0.24 3.89
C ALA A 127 2.26 0.27 4.29
N LEU A 128 1.96 0.12 5.58
CA LEU A 128 0.60 0.23 6.12
C LEU A 128 0.47 1.59 6.81
N ASN A 129 -0.12 2.55 6.11
CA ASN A 129 -0.12 3.97 6.47
C ASN A 129 -1.40 4.36 7.22
N ASP A 130 -1.23 4.95 8.41
CA ASP A 130 -2.28 5.53 9.24
C ASP A 130 -1.63 6.64 10.10
N SER A 131 -1.46 7.85 9.53
CA SER A 131 -0.56 8.87 10.09
C SER A 131 -1.10 10.29 9.95
N GLY A 132 -1.06 11.03 11.04
CA GLY A 132 -1.33 12.46 11.07
C GLY A 132 -0.22 13.35 10.47
N GLY A 133 0.89 12.76 9.99
CA GLY A 133 2.02 13.50 9.41
C GLY A 133 3.22 13.65 10.35
N ALA A 134 3.97 14.72 10.22
CA ALA A 134 5.16 14.98 11.04
C ALA A 134 4.83 15.22 12.52
N ARG A 135 5.64 14.68 13.43
CA ARG A 135 5.52 14.97 14.88
C ARG A 135 5.98 16.38 15.17
N ILE A 136 5.05 17.29 15.39
CA ILE A 136 5.28 18.74 15.52
C ILE A 136 6.31 19.06 16.61
N GLN A 137 6.30 18.30 17.72
CA GLN A 137 7.20 18.50 18.86
C GLN A 137 8.69 18.27 18.51
N GLU A 138 8.98 17.53 17.44
CA GLU A 138 10.34 17.27 16.97
C GLU A 138 10.80 18.25 15.87
N GLY A 139 9.88 19.08 15.35
CA GLY A 139 10.22 20.11 14.37
C GLY A 139 10.94 19.58 13.13
N ILE A 140 12.10 20.17 12.82
CA ILE A 140 12.89 19.84 11.62
C ILE A 140 13.40 18.39 11.60
N GLU A 141 13.63 17.78 12.75
CA GLU A 141 14.10 16.42 12.85
C GLU A 141 13.09 15.40 12.28
N SER A 142 11.79 15.66 12.52
CA SER A 142 10.72 14.87 11.93
C SER A 142 10.66 15.03 10.40
N LEU A 143 10.83 16.26 9.89
CA LEU A 143 10.85 16.52 8.45
C LEU A 143 12.04 15.87 7.76
N SER A 144 13.22 15.90 8.39
CA SER A 144 14.40 15.18 7.91
C SER A 144 14.14 13.68 7.79
N GLY A 145 13.40 13.09 8.75
CA GLY A 145 13.02 11.68 8.69
C GLY A 145 12.19 11.33 7.45
N TYR A 146 11.30 12.21 7.01
CA TYR A 146 10.56 12.02 5.74
C TYR A 146 11.50 12.06 4.54
N ALA A 147 12.46 12.97 4.50
CA ALA A 147 13.42 13.05 3.40
C ALA A 147 14.21 11.73 3.25
N ASP A 148 14.65 11.15 4.37
CA ASP A 148 15.35 9.86 4.37
C ASP A 148 14.47 8.72 3.82
N ILE A 149 13.17 8.69 4.18
CA ILE A 149 12.21 7.71 3.66
C ILE A 149 12.01 7.89 2.15
N PHE A 150 11.83 9.12 1.66
CA PHE A 150 11.65 9.41 0.23
C PHE A 150 12.89 9.01 -0.58
N TYR A 151 14.07 9.24 -0.03
CA TYR A 151 15.31 8.78 -0.65
C TYR A 151 15.31 7.26 -0.83
N GLN A 152 14.91 6.49 0.18
CA GLN A 152 14.82 5.03 0.06
C GLN A 152 13.76 4.59 -0.96
N ASN A 153 12.58 5.24 -1.00
CA ASN A 153 11.57 4.97 -2.02
C ASN A 153 12.13 5.15 -3.43
N THR A 154 12.89 6.24 -3.65
CA THR A 154 13.51 6.54 -4.95
C THR A 154 14.56 5.49 -5.31
N MET A 155 15.41 5.08 -4.36
CA MET A 155 16.44 4.07 -4.59
C MET A 155 15.86 2.66 -4.85
N ALA A 156 14.69 2.36 -4.31
CA ALA A 156 14.00 1.09 -4.49
C ALA A 156 13.14 1.03 -5.76
N SER A 157 12.85 2.18 -6.38
CA SER A 157 11.99 2.30 -7.56
C SER A 157 12.53 1.48 -8.74
N GLY A 158 11.70 0.58 -9.29
CA GLY A 158 12.09 -0.33 -10.37
C GLY A 158 13.08 -1.44 -9.97
N VAL A 159 13.42 -1.56 -8.67
CA VAL A 159 14.32 -2.61 -8.15
C VAL A 159 13.55 -3.66 -7.36
N ILE A 160 12.71 -3.23 -6.43
CA ILE A 160 11.80 -4.10 -5.66
C ILE A 160 10.39 -3.53 -5.71
N PRO A 161 9.34 -4.37 -5.72
CA PRO A 161 7.97 -3.89 -5.64
C PRO A 161 7.70 -3.13 -4.33
N GLN A 162 7.13 -1.94 -4.45
CA GLN A 162 6.75 -1.07 -3.33
C GLN A 162 5.24 -0.90 -3.28
N ILE A 163 4.60 -1.31 -2.21
CA ILE A 163 3.14 -1.30 -2.06
C ILE A 163 2.76 -0.45 -0.84
N SER A 164 1.84 0.47 -1.02
CA SER A 164 1.31 1.32 0.05
C SER A 164 -0.17 1.07 0.26
N ALA A 165 -0.56 0.78 1.50
CA ALA A 165 -1.94 0.73 1.95
C ALA A 165 -2.25 1.96 2.81
N ILE A 166 -3.30 2.68 2.47
CA ILE A 166 -3.80 3.81 3.26
C ILE A 166 -4.98 3.32 4.07
N LEU A 167 -4.83 3.28 5.40
CA LEU A 167 -5.75 2.63 6.33
C LEU A 167 -6.34 3.63 7.35
N GLY A 168 -6.19 4.91 7.05
CA GLY A 168 -6.68 6.02 7.86
C GLY A 168 -6.24 7.35 7.26
N PRO A 169 -6.08 8.41 8.05
CA PRO A 169 -5.51 9.67 7.58
C PRO A 169 -4.06 9.46 7.12
N CYS A 170 -3.68 10.16 6.07
CA CYS A 170 -2.33 10.21 5.53
C CYS A 170 -2.08 11.65 5.05
N ALA A 171 -1.61 12.50 5.98
CA ALA A 171 -1.56 13.94 5.80
C ALA A 171 -0.14 14.49 5.73
N GLY A 172 0.06 15.58 5.00
CA GLY A 172 1.34 16.26 4.86
C GLY A 172 2.42 15.34 4.30
N GLY A 173 3.60 15.29 4.91
CA GLY A 173 4.70 14.42 4.48
C GLY A 173 4.35 12.93 4.39
N ALA A 174 3.35 12.47 5.15
CA ALA A 174 2.93 11.08 5.12
C ALA A 174 2.30 10.65 3.78
N CYS A 175 1.73 11.56 3.00
CA CYS A 175 1.14 11.21 1.70
C CYS A 175 2.16 11.14 0.56
N TYR A 176 3.35 11.74 0.72
CA TYR A 176 4.36 11.75 -0.35
C TYR A 176 5.03 10.40 -0.53
N SER A 177 5.40 9.71 0.56
CA SER A 177 6.02 8.38 0.47
C SER A 177 5.13 7.38 -0.29
N PRO A 178 3.84 7.21 0.04
CA PRO A 178 2.93 6.38 -0.76
C PRO A 178 2.87 6.78 -2.24
N ALA A 179 2.85 8.08 -2.55
CA ALA A 179 2.81 8.57 -3.93
C ALA A 179 4.06 8.22 -4.75
N LEU A 180 5.18 7.91 -4.10
CA LEU A 180 6.43 7.44 -4.72
C LEU A 180 6.48 5.91 -4.90
N THR A 181 5.51 5.16 -4.38
CA THR A 181 5.46 3.70 -4.49
C THR A 181 4.74 3.24 -5.75
N ASP A 182 4.84 1.94 -6.07
CA ASP A 182 4.31 1.39 -7.31
C ASP A 182 2.78 1.26 -7.28
N PHE A 183 2.22 0.76 -6.17
CA PHE A 183 0.79 0.56 -6.02
C PHE A 183 0.27 1.14 -4.71
N ILE A 184 -0.89 1.81 -4.79
CA ILE A 184 -1.57 2.44 -3.67
C ILE A 184 -2.96 1.84 -3.54
N PHE A 185 -3.25 1.35 -2.33
CA PHE A 185 -4.55 0.84 -1.92
C PHE A 185 -5.21 1.79 -0.93
N MET A 186 -6.50 2.03 -1.06
CA MET A 186 -7.28 2.85 -0.13
C MET A 186 -8.59 2.16 0.28
N VAL A 187 -8.99 2.34 1.53
CA VAL A 187 -10.31 1.88 2.03
C VAL A 187 -11.31 3.02 1.85
N LYS A 188 -12.43 2.72 1.21
CA LYS A 188 -13.54 3.65 1.00
C LYS A 188 -14.02 4.24 2.34
N GLU A 189 -14.28 5.56 2.37
CA GLU A 189 -14.82 6.29 3.53
C GLU A 189 -13.94 6.29 4.80
N LYS A 190 -12.77 5.62 4.78
CA LYS A 190 -11.84 5.55 5.92
C LYS A 190 -10.47 6.14 5.61
N SER A 191 -10.04 6.02 4.38
CA SER A 191 -8.70 6.43 3.95
C SER A 191 -8.71 7.82 3.33
N HIS A 192 -7.79 8.66 3.76
CA HIS A 192 -7.64 10.01 3.22
C HIS A 192 -6.17 10.31 2.95
N MET A 193 -5.87 10.81 1.75
CA MET A 193 -4.56 11.34 1.37
C MET A 193 -4.70 12.81 0.95
N PHE A 194 -3.99 13.71 1.63
CA PHE A 194 -3.94 15.12 1.23
C PHE A 194 -2.66 15.79 1.76
N VAL A 195 -2.15 16.74 1.01
CA VAL A 195 -0.99 17.55 1.44
C VAL A 195 -1.33 18.37 2.68
N THR A 196 -2.54 18.93 2.71
CA THR A 196 -3.07 19.69 3.85
C THR A 196 -4.56 19.40 4.03
N GLY A 197 -5.03 19.45 5.28
CA GLY A 197 -6.43 19.13 5.60
C GLY A 197 -7.42 20.24 5.26
N PRO A 198 -8.75 19.96 5.30
CA PRO A 198 -9.81 20.91 4.96
C PRO A 198 -9.74 22.22 5.72
N ASP A 199 -9.36 22.22 6.99
CA ASP A 199 -9.28 23.44 7.81
C ASP A 199 -8.23 24.43 7.30
N VAL A 200 -7.10 23.90 6.80
CA VAL A 200 -6.05 24.74 6.19
C VAL A 200 -6.50 25.24 4.82
N VAL A 201 -7.14 24.39 4.02
CA VAL A 201 -7.75 24.78 2.74
C VAL A 201 -8.73 25.95 2.95
N LYS A 202 -9.64 25.81 3.90
CA LYS A 202 -10.60 26.88 4.26
C LYS A 202 -9.91 28.17 4.70
N THR A 203 -8.84 28.06 5.49
CA THR A 203 -8.14 29.25 6.03
C THR A 203 -7.32 29.98 4.97
N VAL A 204 -6.66 29.23 4.05
CA VAL A 204 -5.69 29.81 3.10
C VAL A 204 -6.34 30.21 1.78
N ILE A 205 -7.23 29.39 1.22
CA ILE A 205 -7.86 29.64 -0.08
C ILE A 205 -9.35 29.90 0.00
N HIS A 206 -9.93 29.88 1.22
CA HIS A 206 -11.34 30.20 1.52
C HIS A 206 -12.34 29.26 0.83
N GLU A 207 -11.95 28.01 0.56
CA GLU A 207 -12.81 26.97 0.03
C GLU A 207 -13.27 26.01 1.13
N GLU A 208 -14.56 25.70 1.16
CA GLU A 208 -15.10 24.66 2.03
C GLU A 208 -15.14 23.34 1.27
N VAL A 209 -14.41 22.36 1.77
CA VAL A 209 -14.30 21.02 1.18
C VAL A 209 -14.32 19.97 2.28
N SER A 210 -15.04 18.86 2.06
CA SER A 210 -15.00 17.72 2.99
C SER A 210 -13.70 16.92 2.84
N LYS A 211 -13.35 16.08 3.82
CA LYS A 211 -12.19 15.18 3.73
C LYS A 211 -12.30 14.22 2.55
N GLU A 212 -13.52 13.71 2.28
CA GLU A 212 -13.78 12.80 1.16
C GLU A 212 -13.58 13.48 -0.19
N GLU A 213 -14.08 14.70 -0.35
CA GLU A 213 -13.93 15.46 -1.60
C GLU A 213 -12.49 15.89 -1.84
N LEU A 214 -11.75 16.25 -0.77
CA LEU A 214 -10.37 16.69 -0.84
C LEU A 214 -9.40 15.54 -1.17
N GLY A 215 -9.56 14.40 -0.49
CA GLY A 215 -8.57 13.31 -0.60
C GLY A 215 -9.09 11.96 -0.16
N GLY A 216 -10.37 11.68 -0.30
CA GLY A 216 -10.94 10.36 -0.05
C GLY A 216 -10.59 9.34 -1.13
N ALA A 217 -10.84 8.07 -0.83
CA ALA A 217 -10.52 6.96 -1.74
C ALA A 217 -11.20 7.10 -3.12
N MET A 218 -12.45 7.55 -3.18
CA MET A 218 -13.17 7.76 -4.44
C MET A 218 -12.55 8.90 -5.24
N THR A 219 -12.16 10.01 -4.61
CA THR A 219 -11.52 11.14 -5.28
C THR A 219 -10.20 10.72 -5.92
N HIS A 220 -9.37 9.98 -5.19
CA HIS A 220 -8.09 9.51 -5.71
C HIS A 220 -8.22 8.35 -6.71
N SER A 221 -9.27 7.57 -6.61
CA SER A 221 -9.56 6.48 -7.54
C SER A 221 -10.15 6.95 -8.88
N SER A 222 -10.88 8.09 -8.90
CA SER A 222 -11.61 8.51 -10.10
C SER A 222 -11.16 9.83 -10.74
N LYS A 223 -10.58 10.73 -9.94
CA LYS A 223 -10.18 12.07 -10.40
C LYS A 223 -8.66 12.22 -10.55
N SER A 224 -7.89 11.87 -9.50
CA SER A 224 -6.45 12.08 -9.52
C SER A 224 -5.64 10.90 -10.06
N GLY A 225 -6.23 9.70 -10.11
CA GLY A 225 -5.52 8.49 -10.53
C GLY A 225 -4.41 8.03 -9.58
N VAL A 226 -4.34 8.57 -8.36
CA VAL A 226 -3.31 8.20 -7.37
C VAL A 226 -3.60 6.82 -6.77
N THR A 227 -4.87 6.49 -6.53
CA THR A 227 -5.27 5.19 -5.96
C THR A 227 -5.46 4.16 -7.06
N HIS A 228 -4.69 3.07 -6.97
CA HIS A 228 -4.77 1.95 -7.90
C HIS A 228 -5.92 1.00 -7.55
N PHE A 229 -6.14 0.76 -6.25
CA PHE A 229 -7.16 -0.15 -5.74
C PHE A 229 -7.97 0.51 -4.62
N MET A 230 -9.27 0.58 -4.79
CA MET A 230 -10.21 1.05 -3.78
C MET A 230 -10.98 -0.15 -3.24
N CYS A 231 -10.84 -0.42 -1.95
CA CYS A 231 -11.45 -1.56 -1.25
C CYS A 231 -12.53 -1.10 -0.28
N ASN A 232 -13.46 -1.99 0.06
CA ASN A 232 -14.57 -1.67 0.96
C ASN A 232 -14.18 -1.86 2.44
N SER A 233 -13.17 -2.68 2.73
CA SER A 233 -12.68 -2.93 4.09
C SER A 233 -11.17 -3.07 4.15
N GLU A 234 -10.59 -3.02 5.37
CA GLU A 234 -9.16 -3.27 5.59
C GLU A 234 -8.80 -4.73 5.25
N GLU A 235 -9.70 -5.68 5.53
CA GLU A 235 -9.52 -7.10 5.22
C GLU A 235 -9.42 -7.33 3.70
N GLU A 236 -10.39 -6.78 2.94
CA GLU A 236 -10.38 -6.85 1.47
C GLU A 236 -9.08 -6.26 0.91
N LEU A 237 -8.66 -5.11 1.45
CA LEU A 237 -7.44 -4.44 1.04
C LEU A 237 -6.20 -5.32 1.27
N LEU A 238 -6.06 -5.90 2.47
CA LEU A 238 -4.90 -6.74 2.80
C LEU A 238 -4.87 -8.02 1.97
N MET A 239 -6.04 -8.62 1.69
CA MET A 239 -6.12 -9.78 0.79
C MET A 239 -5.78 -9.40 -0.65
N SER A 240 -6.22 -8.24 -1.14
CA SER A 240 -5.88 -7.75 -2.48
C SER A 240 -4.39 -7.46 -2.62
N ILE A 241 -3.69 -7.04 -1.56
CA ILE A 241 -2.22 -6.93 -1.57
C ILE A 241 -1.57 -8.31 -1.74
N ARG A 242 -2.04 -9.33 -1.02
CA ARG A 242 -1.54 -10.71 -1.18
C ARG A 242 -1.77 -11.19 -2.61
N GLU A 243 -2.92 -10.93 -3.16
CA GLU A 243 -3.25 -11.27 -4.54
C GLU A 243 -2.34 -10.56 -5.56
N LEU A 244 -2.17 -9.23 -5.44
CA LEU A 244 -1.23 -8.49 -6.28
C LEU A 244 0.17 -9.09 -6.24
N LEU A 245 0.68 -9.40 -5.05
CA LEU A 245 1.99 -10.04 -4.89
C LEU A 245 2.09 -11.37 -5.64
N SER A 246 0.99 -12.10 -5.83
CA SER A 246 1.00 -13.37 -6.57
C SER A 246 1.34 -13.20 -8.06
N PHE A 247 1.09 -12.01 -8.62
CA PHE A 247 1.43 -11.67 -10.01
C PHE A 247 2.85 -11.12 -10.16
N LEU A 248 3.46 -10.62 -9.07
CA LEU A 248 4.73 -9.91 -9.13
C LEU A 248 5.93 -10.83 -8.85
N PRO A 249 7.11 -10.56 -9.43
CA PRO A 249 8.36 -11.20 -9.04
C PRO A 249 8.82 -10.71 -7.65
N GLN A 250 9.91 -11.28 -7.15
CA GLN A 250 10.50 -10.86 -5.89
C GLN A 250 11.21 -9.51 -6.02
N ASN A 251 11.87 -9.30 -7.16
CA ASN A 251 12.60 -8.09 -7.54
C ASN A 251 12.77 -8.05 -9.06
N ASN A 252 13.43 -7.03 -9.58
CA ASN A 252 13.65 -6.83 -11.02
C ASN A 252 14.63 -7.83 -11.69
N MET A 253 15.28 -8.70 -10.91
CA MET A 253 16.17 -9.76 -11.43
C MET A 253 15.48 -11.13 -11.50
N ASP A 254 14.27 -11.23 -10.92
CA ASP A 254 13.49 -12.46 -10.86
C ASP A 254 12.32 -12.43 -11.86
N GLU A 255 11.75 -13.59 -12.13
CA GLU A 255 10.46 -13.74 -12.82
C GLU A 255 9.33 -13.99 -11.82
N ALA A 256 8.11 -13.56 -12.17
CA ALA A 256 6.92 -13.89 -11.40
C ALA A 256 6.71 -15.43 -11.37
N ARG A 257 6.28 -15.95 -10.22
CA ARG A 257 6.06 -17.40 -10.05
C ARG A 257 4.98 -17.89 -10.99
N LYS A 258 5.30 -18.89 -11.78
CA LYS A 258 4.32 -19.59 -12.60
C LYS A 258 3.32 -20.34 -11.71
N GLN A 259 2.03 -20.14 -11.97
CA GLN A 259 0.94 -20.84 -11.28
C GLN A 259 0.47 -22.05 -12.11
N PRO A 260 -0.06 -23.10 -11.46
CA PRO A 260 -0.74 -24.18 -12.19
C PRO A 260 -1.91 -23.62 -13.01
N CYS A 261 -2.04 -24.08 -14.26
CA CYS A 261 -3.14 -23.73 -15.13
C CYS A 261 -3.70 -25.03 -15.72
N ALA A 262 -5.03 -25.16 -15.66
CA ALA A 262 -5.75 -26.30 -16.25
C ALA A 262 -6.20 -26.02 -17.68
N ASP A 263 -6.17 -24.76 -18.12
CA ASP A 263 -6.59 -24.37 -19.46
C ASP A 263 -5.60 -24.88 -20.51
N GLU A 264 -6.11 -25.43 -21.58
CA GLU A 264 -5.28 -25.83 -22.73
C GLU A 264 -4.74 -24.56 -23.44
N THR A 265 -3.44 -24.61 -23.78
CA THR A 265 -2.76 -23.45 -24.40
C THR A 265 -3.23 -23.16 -25.84
N ASN A 266 -3.87 -24.13 -26.47
CA ASN A 266 -4.41 -24.07 -27.83
C ASN A 266 -5.95 -24.08 -27.83
N ARG A 267 -6.58 -23.75 -26.71
CA ARG A 267 -8.06 -23.66 -26.65
C ARG A 267 -8.58 -22.59 -27.60
N GLU A 268 -9.74 -22.88 -28.18
CA GLU A 268 -10.50 -21.98 -29.03
C GLU A 268 -11.80 -21.58 -28.33
N ASP A 269 -12.20 -20.33 -28.45
CA ASP A 269 -13.50 -19.84 -27.96
C ASP A 269 -14.27 -19.20 -29.12
N ALA A 270 -15.25 -19.95 -29.65
CA ALA A 270 -16.07 -19.52 -30.77
C ALA A 270 -16.90 -18.26 -30.50
N SER A 271 -17.09 -17.86 -29.22
CA SER A 271 -17.78 -16.63 -28.87
C SER A 271 -17.00 -15.38 -29.30
N LEU A 272 -15.67 -15.49 -29.45
CA LEU A 272 -14.83 -14.38 -29.94
C LEU A 272 -15.18 -13.94 -31.37
N ASP A 273 -15.74 -14.82 -32.20
CA ASP A 273 -16.17 -14.49 -33.57
C ASP A 273 -17.34 -13.49 -33.62
N THR A 274 -18.10 -13.38 -32.53
CA THR A 274 -19.31 -12.55 -32.48
C THR A 274 -19.26 -11.44 -31.43
N ILE A 275 -18.23 -11.38 -30.60
CA ILE A 275 -18.10 -10.42 -29.47
C ILE A 275 -17.95 -8.97 -29.97
N VAL A 276 -17.21 -8.80 -31.07
CA VAL A 276 -17.08 -7.50 -31.74
C VAL A 276 -18.25 -7.34 -32.71
N PRO A 277 -19.15 -6.35 -32.49
CA PRO A 277 -20.30 -6.13 -33.35
C PRO A 277 -19.91 -5.85 -34.78
N ALA A 278 -20.70 -6.36 -35.73
CA ALA A 278 -20.50 -6.07 -37.15
C ALA A 278 -20.78 -4.59 -37.50
N ASP A 279 -21.63 -3.91 -36.75
CA ASP A 279 -21.86 -2.48 -36.83
C ASP A 279 -20.79 -1.72 -36.03
N PRO A 280 -19.93 -0.92 -36.66
CA PRO A 280 -18.87 -0.18 -35.98
C PRO A 280 -19.37 0.91 -35.03
N ASN A 281 -20.65 1.24 -35.04
CA ASN A 281 -21.25 2.21 -34.12
C ASN A 281 -21.73 1.56 -32.81
N VAL A 282 -21.71 0.24 -32.69
CA VAL A 282 -22.09 -0.48 -31.50
C VAL A 282 -20.85 -0.74 -30.65
N PRO A 283 -20.74 -0.13 -29.46
CA PRO A 283 -19.62 -0.36 -28.57
C PRO A 283 -19.69 -1.78 -27.95
N TYR A 284 -18.53 -2.32 -27.57
CA TYR A 284 -18.43 -3.57 -26.83
C TYR A 284 -17.50 -3.38 -25.62
N ASP A 285 -17.60 -4.27 -24.62
CA ASP A 285 -16.70 -4.26 -23.47
C ASP A 285 -15.47 -5.11 -23.79
N MET A 286 -14.29 -4.48 -23.79
CA MET A 286 -13.03 -5.17 -24.02
C MET A 286 -12.72 -6.21 -22.94
N LYS A 287 -13.28 -6.08 -21.74
CA LYS A 287 -13.11 -7.10 -20.66
C LYS A 287 -13.68 -8.44 -21.06
N ASP A 288 -14.78 -8.47 -21.80
CA ASP A 288 -15.35 -9.71 -22.32
C ASP A 288 -14.37 -10.51 -23.19
N ILE A 289 -13.50 -9.79 -23.94
CA ILE A 289 -12.45 -10.41 -24.74
C ILE A 289 -11.30 -10.86 -23.83
N ILE A 290 -10.85 -9.97 -22.93
CA ILE A 290 -9.74 -10.28 -21.99
C ILE A 290 -10.04 -11.57 -21.21
N GLU A 291 -11.22 -11.67 -20.62
CA GLU A 291 -11.62 -12.82 -19.81
C GLU A 291 -11.65 -14.14 -20.58
N ARG A 292 -11.92 -14.09 -21.92
CA ARG A 292 -11.92 -15.30 -22.75
C ARG A 292 -10.53 -15.76 -23.18
N VAL A 293 -9.55 -14.86 -23.19
CA VAL A 293 -8.19 -15.21 -23.65
C VAL A 293 -7.23 -15.52 -22.50
N VAL A 294 -7.52 -15.04 -21.27
CA VAL A 294 -6.66 -15.29 -20.10
C VAL A 294 -7.02 -16.59 -19.38
N ASP A 295 -6.10 -17.09 -18.57
CA ASP A 295 -6.30 -18.30 -17.77
C ASP A 295 -7.46 -18.12 -16.77
N ASN A 296 -8.29 -19.16 -16.64
CA ASN A 296 -9.42 -19.20 -15.70
C ASN A 296 -10.40 -18.03 -15.85
N SER A 297 -10.43 -17.33 -16.98
CA SER A 297 -11.22 -16.09 -17.20
C SER A 297 -11.00 -15.05 -16.10
N TYR A 298 -9.78 -14.99 -15.53
CA TYR A 298 -9.51 -14.11 -14.39
C TYR A 298 -8.59 -12.95 -14.75
N PHE A 299 -9.09 -11.74 -14.54
CA PHE A 299 -8.39 -10.49 -14.79
C PHE A 299 -8.37 -9.60 -13.54
N PHE A 300 -7.18 -9.29 -13.05
CA PHE A 300 -6.96 -8.41 -11.90
C PHE A 300 -6.75 -6.97 -12.40
N GLU A 301 -7.86 -6.24 -12.54
CA GLU A 301 -7.87 -4.89 -13.09
C GLU A 301 -7.22 -3.88 -12.14
N VAL A 302 -6.35 -3.02 -12.66
CA VAL A 302 -5.71 -1.91 -11.95
C VAL A 302 -6.37 -0.60 -12.36
N MET A 303 -6.68 0.29 -11.42
CA MET A 303 -7.30 1.61 -11.65
C MET A 303 -8.64 1.55 -12.43
N PRO A 304 -9.60 0.72 -12.05
CA PRO A 304 -10.85 0.54 -12.81
C PRO A 304 -11.71 1.81 -12.89
N ASN A 305 -11.53 2.76 -11.99
CA ASN A 305 -12.33 3.99 -11.91
C ASN A 305 -11.70 5.19 -12.62
N PHE A 306 -10.40 5.15 -12.93
CA PHE A 306 -9.66 6.22 -13.57
C PHE A 306 -9.45 5.93 -15.06
N ALA A 307 -9.57 6.94 -15.91
CA ALA A 307 -9.35 6.84 -17.36
C ALA A 307 -9.95 5.54 -17.94
N LYS A 308 -11.29 5.41 -17.87
CA LYS A 308 -12.01 4.17 -18.21
C LYS A 308 -11.91 3.79 -19.69
N ASN A 309 -11.46 4.70 -20.54
CA ASN A 309 -11.20 4.50 -21.98
C ASN A 309 -9.99 3.60 -22.26
N ILE A 310 -9.19 3.27 -21.21
CA ILE A 310 -8.12 2.27 -21.26
C ILE A 310 -8.20 1.34 -20.06
N ILE A 311 -7.99 0.05 -20.30
CA ILE A 311 -7.95 -1.01 -19.31
C ILE A 311 -6.49 -1.41 -19.09
N ILE A 312 -6.08 -1.52 -17.84
CA ILE A 312 -4.80 -2.08 -17.45
C ILE A 312 -5.01 -3.09 -16.31
N GLY A 313 -4.19 -4.12 -16.24
CA GLY A 313 -4.26 -5.09 -15.16
C GLY A 313 -3.38 -6.29 -15.40
N PHE A 314 -3.40 -7.19 -14.43
CA PHE A 314 -2.65 -8.44 -14.45
C PHE A 314 -3.57 -9.61 -14.75
N ALA A 315 -3.03 -10.56 -15.49
CA ALA A 315 -3.66 -11.85 -15.76
C ALA A 315 -2.61 -12.96 -15.82
N ARG A 316 -3.02 -14.15 -16.15
CA ARG A 316 -2.09 -15.26 -16.46
C ARG A 316 -2.40 -15.85 -17.83
N MET A 317 -1.34 -16.27 -18.51
CA MET A 317 -1.42 -17.05 -19.76
C MET A 317 -0.47 -18.25 -19.65
N ALA A 318 -1.02 -19.45 -19.71
CA ALA A 318 -0.32 -20.71 -19.43
C ALA A 318 0.40 -20.69 -18.06
N GLY A 319 -0.24 -20.08 -17.05
CA GLY A 319 0.25 -19.94 -15.68
C GLY A 319 1.27 -18.81 -15.47
N ARG A 320 1.73 -18.12 -16.51
CA ARG A 320 2.68 -17.00 -16.41
C ARG A 320 1.94 -15.69 -16.21
N SER A 321 2.43 -14.83 -15.32
CA SER A 321 1.91 -13.47 -15.16
C SER A 321 2.15 -12.67 -16.44
N VAL A 322 1.12 -11.93 -16.85
CA VAL A 322 1.16 -10.99 -17.97
C VAL A 322 0.48 -9.68 -17.57
N GLY A 323 1.02 -8.56 -18.06
CA GLY A 323 0.35 -7.26 -18.00
C GLY A 323 -0.52 -7.07 -19.24
N ILE A 324 -1.77 -6.71 -19.05
CA ILE A 324 -2.72 -6.40 -20.13
C ILE A 324 -2.92 -4.90 -20.21
N VAL A 325 -2.81 -4.36 -21.41
CA VAL A 325 -3.17 -2.97 -21.73
C VAL A 325 -4.08 -3.01 -22.96
N ALA A 326 -5.29 -2.51 -22.83
CA ALA A 326 -6.28 -2.56 -23.91
C ALA A 326 -7.16 -1.29 -23.94
N ASN A 327 -7.49 -0.82 -25.13
CA ASN A 327 -8.48 0.24 -25.30
C ASN A 327 -9.87 -0.28 -24.90
N GLN A 328 -10.70 0.58 -24.28
CA GLN A 328 -12.06 0.25 -23.90
C GLN A 328 -13.07 1.00 -24.77
N PRO A 329 -13.58 0.36 -25.83
CA PRO A 329 -14.50 1.03 -26.78
C PRO A 329 -15.80 1.54 -26.15
N ALA A 330 -16.24 0.95 -25.05
CA ALA A 330 -17.43 1.39 -24.32
C ALA A 330 -17.29 2.79 -23.68
N TYR A 331 -16.06 3.32 -23.57
CA TYR A 331 -15.79 4.66 -23.03
C TYR A 331 -14.98 5.48 -24.02
N LEU A 332 -15.50 6.66 -24.41
CA LEU A 332 -14.87 7.58 -25.35
C LEU A 332 -14.37 6.88 -26.64
N ALA A 333 -15.09 5.84 -27.08
CA ALA A 333 -14.70 5.00 -28.22
C ALA A 333 -13.26 4.44 -28.15
N GLY A 334 -12.71 4.28 -26.92
CA GLY A 334 -11.35 3.80 -26.69
C GLY A 334 -10.24 4.77 -27.12
N VAL A 335 -10.54 6.05 -27.33
CA VAL A 335 -9.54 7.07 -27.70
C VAL A 335 -8.63 7.35 -26.51
N LEU A 336 -7.32 7.46 -26.76
CA LEU A 336 -6.35 7.83 -25.74
C LEU A 336 -6.34 9.35 -25.52
N ASP A 337 -6.65 9.76 -24.31
CA ASP A 337 -6.44 11.11 -23.80
C ASP A 337 -5.20 11.16 -22.88
N ILE A 338 -4.98 12.29 -22.21
CA ILE A 338 -3.83 12.49 -21.32
C ILE A 338 -3.88 11.48 -20.16
N ASP A 339 -5.02 11.35 -19.48
CA ASP A 339 -5.19 10.46 -18.33
C ASP A 339 -5.01 8.99 -18.71
N ALA A 340 -5.54 8.56 -19.85
CA ALA A 340 -5.36 7.21 -20.37
C ALA A 340 -3.89 6.92 -20.71
N SER A 341 -3.19 7.90 -21.27
CA SER A 341 -1.77 7.79 -21.58
C SER A 341 -0.90 7.68 -20.33
N ASP A 342 -1.20 8.48 -19.31
CA ASP A 342 -0.50 8.42 -18.02
C ASP A 342 -0.75 7.09 -17.30
N LYS A 343 -1.99 6.62 -17.26
CA LYS A 343 -2.38 5.32 -16.69
C LYS A 343 -1.63 4.18 -17.37
N ALA A 344 -1.66 4.13 -18.70
CA ALA A 344 -1.01 3.06 -19.47
C ALA A 344 0.51 3.12 -19.36
N SER A 345 1.12 4.29 -19.52
CA SER A 345 2.58 4.44 -19.49
C SER A 345 3.18 4.04 -18.15
N ARG A 346 2.54 4.40 -17.04
CA ARG A 346 2.97 3.99 -15.69
C ARG A 346 2.94 2.48 -15.54
N PHE A 347 1.86 1.83 -15.98
CA PHE A 347 1.70 0.38 -15.89
C PHE A 347 2.69 -0.37 -16.78
N ILE A 348 2.87 0.07 -18.03
CA ILE A 348 3.84 -0.53 -18.97
C ILE A 348 5.26 -0.43 -18.40
N ARG A 349 5.66 0.72 -17.87
CA ARG A 349 6.98 0.91 -17.25
C ARG A 349 7.18 0.00 -16.02
N PHE A 350 6.13 -0.20 -15.22
CA PHE A 350 6.18 -1.15 -14.10
C PHE A 350 6.40 -2.57 -14.62
N CYS A 351 5.62 -3.02 -15.59
CA CYS A 351 5.76 -4.36 -16.20
C CYS A 351 7.17 -4.57 -16.78
N ASP A 352 7.70 -3.57 -17.51
CA ASP A 352 9.05 -3.62 -18.08
C ASP A 352 10.13 -3.74 -16.99
N CYS A 353 10.03 -2.97 -15.90
CA CYS A 353 10.97 -3.07 -14.77
C CYS A 353 10.97 -4.46 -14.09
N PHE A 354 9.84 -5.13 -14.07
CA PHE A 354 9.64 -6.37 -13.30
C PHE A 354 9.42 -7.62 -14.16
N ASN A 355 9.82 -7.61 -15.43
CA ASN A 355 9.80 -8.77 -16.33
C ASN A 355 8.39 -9.39 -16.50
N ILE A 356 7.36 -8.55 -16.61
CA ILE A 356 5.97 -8.97 -16.78
C ILE A 356 5.51 -8.65 -18.20
#